data_f3c7bd25d886070b98d49ad9c978e80f
#
_entry.id   f3c7bd25d886070b98d49ad9c978e80f
#
_cell.length_a   1.000
_cell.length_b   1.000
_cell.length_c   1.000
_cell.angle_alpha   90.00
_cell.angle_beta   90.00
_cell.angle_gamma   90.00
#
_symmetry.space_group_name_H-M   'P 1'
#
loop_
_entity.id
_entity.type
_entity.pdbx_description
1 polymer ?
#
loop_
_entity_poly.entity_id
_entity_poly.type
_entity_poly.pdbx_seq_one_letter_code
_entity_poly.pdbx_strand_id
1 'polypeptide(L)'
;MRLTMKERQSVIAVMQERYRKAGKKLKRQILDECCQLTGYNRAYASHVLSHYKPTSKHKKKTQGPSAGKKTATAYYDGKVKQALVIIWMIMDCVCGKRLQPILSEIIPILEKHREIKLAREVRKKLLEISSATIDRLLAEEKKTLAAGSRSHTKPGTLLKSQIPIRTFSEWDDARPGFVEIDLVAHDGGDINGEYLFTLDATDVCTGWTETMAVGNKGQVAVFDALLEIRQRLPFDLLGIDSDNGSEFINRPLLRYCLKEKITFTRARSYRKNDNCFVEQKNYSVVRRNVGYLRYETPQELESLNELYRQLRLYTNFFQPVMKLRSKERDGARVRKKYDKAQTPYQRILASTKVEKRKKERLKAIYQNLNPAQLKREITRLQNQLIELATKRNAARQQEPANGQQRKAPSANHPWRSTWSKRSIREVR
;
A
#
# COMPACT_ATOMS: atom_id res chain seq x y z
N MET A 1 -5.16 -0.71 -39.76
CA MET A 1 -5.65 0.21 -38.69
C MET A 1 -6.23 -0.62 -37.55
N ARG A 2 -5.85 -0.37 -36.29
CA ARG A 2 -6.49 -1.03 -35.14
C ARG A 2 -7.61 -0.15 -34.60
N LEU A 3 -8.83 -0.69 -34.51
CA LEU A 3 -9.99 0.00 -33.97
C LEU A 3 -9.75 0.41 -32.49
N THR A 4 -10.19 1.60 -32.10
CA THR A 4 -10.23 2.05 -30.70
C THR A 4 -11.24 1.25 -29.90
N MET A 5 -11.16 1.27 -28.55
CA MET A 5 -12.13 0.55 -27.70
C MET A 5 -13.57 0.99 -27.93
N LYS A 6 -13.80 2.27 -28.24
CA LYS A 6 -15.14 2.81 -28.50
C LYS A 6 -15.71 2.30 -29.83
N GLU A 7 -14.88 2.24 -30.88
CA GLU A 7 -15.24 1.68 -32.18
C GLU A 7 -15.51 0.19 -32.10
N ARG A 8 -14.69 -0.58 -31.35
CA ARG A 8 -14.94 -2.01 -31.12
C ARG A 8 -16.26 -2.25 -30.41
N GLN A 9 -16.64 -1.42 -29.43
CA GLN A 9 -17.92 -1.52 -28.73
C GLN A 9 -19.09 -1.24 -29.70
N SER A 10 -18.97 -0.29 -30.61
CA SER A 10 -19.98 0.01 -31.62
C SER A 10 -20.15 -1.15 -32.62
N VAL A 11 -19.05 -1.75 -33.08
CA VAL A 11 -19.06 -2.94 -33.94
C VAL A 11 -19.75 -4.13 -33.23
N ILE A 12 -19.41 -4.38 -31.97
CA ILE A 12 -20.01 -5.45 -31.18
C ILE A 12 -21.51 -5.25 -31.01
N ALA A 13 -21.99 -4.03 -30.75
CA ALA A 13 -23.41 -3.74 -30.57
C ALA A 13 -24.22 -4.08 -31.85
N VAL A 14 -23.71 -3.72 -33.03
CA VAL A 14 -24.34 -4.03 -34.33
C VAL A 14 -24.31 -5.54 -34.60
N MET A 15 -23.15 -6.18 -34.40
CA MET A 15 -22.99 -7.61 -34.69
C MET A 15 -23.78 -8.51 -33.74
N GLN A 16 -24.01 -8.07 -32.50
CA GLN A 16 -24.78 -8.83 -31.52
C GLN A 16 -26.22 -9.05 -31.93
N GLU A 17 -26.87 -8.07 -32.52
CA GLU A 17 -28.26 -8.21 -32.99
C GLU A 17 -28.34 -9.24 -34.12
N ARG A 18 -27.41 -9.19 -35.07
CA ARG A 18 -27.27 -10.20 -36.12
C ARG A 18 -26.99 -11.58 -35.58
N TYR A 19 -26.10 -11.70 -34.58
CA TYR A 19 -25.68 -12.95 -33.97
C TYR A 19 -26.84 -13.65 -33.22
N ARG A 20 -27.71 -12.87 -32.55
CA ARG A 20 -28.89 -13.43 -31.82
C ARG A 20 -29.90 -14.07 -32.76
N LYS A 21 -30.15 -13.45 -33.92
CA LYS A 21 -31.11 -13.89 -34.92
C LYS A 21 -30.57 -14.99 -35.84
N ALA A 22 -29.27 -15.26 -35.81
CA ALA A 22 -28.63 -16.16 -36.75
C ALA A 22 -28.71 -17.64 -36.35
N GLY A 23 -28.85 -18.52 -37.34
CA GLY A 23 -28.66 -19.96 -37.18
C GLY A 23 -27.18 -20.37 -37.05
N LYS A 24 -26.92 -21.64 -36.73
CA LYS A 24 -25.56 -22.16 -36.36
C LYS A 24 -24.49 -21.85 -37.42
N LYS A 25 -24.77 -21.96 -38.72
CA LYS A 25 -23.82 -21.68 -39.81
C LYS A 25 -23.49 -20.18 -39.91
N LEU A 26 -24.49 -19.32 -39.81
CA LEU A 26 -24.33 -17.87 -39.90
C LEU A 26 -23.67 -17.31 -38.63
N LYS A 27 -23.90 -17.90 -37.45
CA LYS A 27 -23.17 -17.53 -36.20
C LYS A 27 -21.67 -17.74 -36.31
N ARG A 28 -21.23 -18.77 -37.04
CA ARG A 28 -19.80 -18.98 -37.31
C ARG A 28 -19.20 -17.85 -38.11
N GLN A 29 -19.90 -17.45 -39.20
CA GLN A 29 -19.44 -16.36 -40.07
C GLN A 29 -19.36 -15.00 -39.31
N ILE A 30 -20.39 -14.68 -38.50
CA ILE A 30 -20.41 -13.45 -37.73
C ILE A 30 -19.28 -13.43 -36.67
N LEU A 31 -18.93 -14.60 -36.10
CA LEU A 31 -17.78 -14.72 -35.19
C LEU A 31 -16.45 -14.45 -35.92
N ASP A 32 -16.28 -14.97 -37.11
CA ASP A 32 -15.08 -14.75 -37.92
C ASP A 32 -14.94 -13.27 -38.33
N GLU A 33 -16.02 -12.63 -38.77
CA GLU A 33 -16.09 -11.20 -39.04
C GLU A 33 -15.72 -10.38 -37.76
N CYS A 34 -16.27 -10.74 -36.64
CA CYS A 34 -16.00 -10.07 -35.35
C CYS A 34 -14.52 -10.16 -34.97
N CYS A 35 -13.91 -11.34 -35.11
CA CYS A 35 -12.49 -11.54 -34.84
C CYS A 35 -11.60 -10.70 -35.76
N GLN A 36 -11.90 -10.66 -37.06
CA GLN A 36 -11.15 -9.87 -38.03
C GLN A 36 -11.23 -8.37 -37.76
N LEU A 37 -12.43 -7.84 -37.47
CA LEU A 37 -12.63 -6.40 -37.27
C LEU A 37 -12.08 -5.92 -35.91
N THR A 38 -12.25 -6.72 -34.86
CA THR A 38 -11.90 -6.28 -33.48
C THR A 38 -10.52 -6.74 -33.03
N GLY A 39 -9.94 -7.76 -33.68
CA GLY A 39 -8.72 -8.43 -33.24
C GLY A 39 -8.90 -9.27 -31.97
N TYR A 40 -10.13 -9.62 -31.59
CA TYR A 40 -10.41 -10.48 -30.46
C TYR A 40 -10.19 -11.96 -30.80
N ASN A 41 -9.76 -12.74 -29.81
CA ASN A 41 -9.77 -14.19 -29.98
C ASN A 41 -11.20 -14.72 -30.06
N ARG A 42 -11.39 -15.86 -30.73
CA ARG A 42 -12.71 -16.44 -31.02
C ARG A 42 -13.57 -16.73 -29.78
N ALA A 43 -12.95 -17.21 -28.70
CA ALA A 43 -13.64 -17.50 -27.45
C ALA A 43 -14.18 -16.22 -26.80
N TYR A 44 -13.39 -15.15 -26.76
CA TYR A 44 -13.80 -13.86 -26.24
C TYR A 44 -14.87 -13.18 -27.12
N ALA A 45 -14.72 -13.23 -28.45
CA ALA A 45 -15.73 -12.72 -29.38
C ALA A 45 -17.08 -13.43 -29.20
N SER A 46 -17.09 -14.77 -29.07
CA SER A 46 -18.29 -15.55 -28.77
C SER A 46 -18.94 -15.15 -27.45
N HIS A 47 -18.15 -15.00 -26.40
CA HIS A 47 -18.63 -14.53 -25.10
C HIS A 47 -19.27 -13.15 -25.17
N VAL A 48 -18.60 -12.20 -25.80
CA VAL A 48 -19.10 -10.82 -25.92
C VAL A 48 -20.37 -10.75 -26.75
N LEU A 49 -20.44 -11.42 -27.92
CA LEU A 49 -21.63 -11.44 -28.74
C LEU A 49 -22.84 -12.12 -28.09
N SER A 50 -22.59 -13.07 -27.18
CA SER A 50 -23.67 -13.75 -26.44
C SER A 50 -24.16 -12.96 -25.21
N HIS A 51 -23.26 -12.21 -24.53
CA HIS A 51 -23.52 -11.63 -23.19
C HIS A 51 -23.38 -10.10 -23.11
N TYR A 52 -23.01 -9.42 -24.23
CA TYR A 52 -22.88 -7.97 -24.20
C TYR A 52 -24.22 -7.31 -23.85
N LYS A 53 -24.24 -6.56 -22.76
CA LYS A 53 -25.31 -5.60 -22.47
C LYS A 53 -24.76 -4.22 -22.85
N PRO A 54 -25.33 -3.52 -23.84
CA PRO A 54 -24.94 -2.15 -24.09
C PRO A 54 -25.10 -1.38 -22.77
N THR A 55 -24.05 -0.73 -22.32
CA THR A 55 -24.16 0.22 -21.22
C THR A 55 -25.17 1.24 -21.69
N SER A 56 -26.39 1.20 -21.16
CA SER A 56 -27.37 2.24 -21.38
C SER A 56 -26.68 3.56 -21.09
N LYS A 57 -26.54 4.42 -22.11
CA LYS A 57 -26.18 5.82 -21.89
C LYS A 57 -27.06 6.25 -20.72
N HIS A 58 -26.47 6.63 -19.62
CA HIS A 58 -27.20 7.30 -18.56
C HIS A 58 -28.09 8.34 -19.24
N LYS A 59 -29.39 8.07 -19.37
CA LYS A 59 -30.37 9.10 -19.65
C LYS A 59 -30.13 10.12 -18.56
N LYS A 60 -29.55 11.25 -18.89
CA LYS A 60 -29.66 12.42 -18.02
C LYS A 60 -31.15 12.56 -17.77
N LYS A 61 -31.62 12.14 -16.60
CA LYS A 61 -32.93 12.53 -16.13
C LYS A 61 -32.92 14.05 -16.17
N THR A 62 -33.62 14.62 -17.11
CA THR A 62 -34.08 15.99 -17.04
C THR A 62 -34.91 16.05 -15.79
N GLN A 63 -34.31 16.51 -14.71
CA GLN A 63 -35.02 16.79 -13.46
C GLN A 63 -35.86 18.03 -13.74
N GLY A 64 -37.18 17.81 -13.84
CA GLY A 64 -38.12 18.86 -13.54
C GLY A 64 -37.88 19.39 -12.12
N PRO A 65 -38.32 20.59 -11.76
CA PRO A 65 -38.05 21.22 -10.47
C PRO A 65 -38.64 20.37 -9.35
N SER A 66 -37.80 19.51 -8.71
CA SER A 66 -38.20 18.76 -7.52
C SER A 66 -37.95 19.63 -6.32
N ALA A 67 -39.03 19.90 -5.59
CA ALA A 67 -39.00 20.54 -4.28
C ALA A 67 -37.88 20.01 -3.39
N GLY A 68 -37.01 20.90 -2.97
CA GLY A 68 -36.07 20.90 -1.86
C GLY A 68 -35.59 19.57 -1.26
N LYS A 69 -34.85 18.74 -1.97
CA LYS A 69 -33.91 17.83 -1.32
C LYS A 69 -32.70 18.64 -0.87
N LYS A 70 -32.67 18.99 0.44
CA LYS A 70 -31.47 19.52 1.09
C LYS A 70 -30.30 18.62 0.68
N THR A 71 -29.36 19.13 -0.10
CA THR A 71 -28.17 18.38 -0.55
C THR A 71 -27.38 17.97 0.70
N ALA A 72 -26.84 16.74 0.70
CA ALA A 72 -26.01 16.27 1.82
C ALA A 72 -24.80 17.20 2.10
N THR A 73 -24.44 18.04 1.19
CA THR A 73 -23.46 19.14 1.31
C THR A 73 -23.90 20.23 2.30
N ALA A 74 -25.20 20.45 2.49
CA ALA A 74 -25.71 21.44 3.46
C ALA A 74 -25.59 20.97 4.91
N TYR A 75 -25.57 19.65 5.17
CA TYR A 75 -25.37 19.12 6.52
C TYR A 75 -23.89 19.15 6.94
N TYR A 76 -22.98 18.86 6.03
CA TYR A 76 -21.54 18.91 6.24
C TYR A 76 -20.98 20.21 5.66
N ASP A 77 -20.96 21.25 6.47
CA ASP A 77 -20.53 22.60 6.12
C ASP A 77 -19.01 22.73 5.97
N GLY A 78 -18.53 23.93 5.64
CA GLY A 78 -17.11 24.24 5.48
C GLY A 78 -16.27 23.96 6.73
N LYS A 79 -16.81 24.13 7.94
CA LYS A 79 -16.12 23.86 9.20
C LYS A 79 -15.86 22.35 9.37
N VAL A 80 -16.84 21.51 9.02
CA VAL A 80 -16.69 20.05 9.03
C VAL A 80 -15.67 19.62 7.98
N LYS A 81 -15.72 20.17 6.75
CA LYS A 81 -14.75 19.87 5.70
C LYS A 81 -13.33 20.24 6.12
N GLN A 82 -13.13 21.42 6.70
CA GLN A 82 -11.82 21.88 7.15
C GLN A 82 -11.23 20.97 8.24
N ALA A 83 -12.02 20.64 9.26
CA ALA A 83 -11.60 19.70 10.31
C ALA A 83 -11.27 18.31 9.75
N LEU A 84 -12.10 17.81 8.81
CA LEU A 84 -11.87 16.54 8.14
C LEU A 84 -10.57 16.54 7.33
N VAL A 85 -10.25 17.64 6.62
CA VAL A 85 -9.00 17.77 5.86
C VAL A 85 -7.79 17.68 6.79
N ILE A 86 -7.80 18.36 7.93
CA ILE A 86 -6.71 18.33 8.92
C ILE A 86 -6.49 16.90 9.40
N ILE A 87 -7.57 16.24 9.87
CA ILE A 87 -7.49 14.85 10.36
C ILE A 87 -7.00 13.92 9.25
N TRP A 88 -7.52 14.08 8.02
CA TRP A 88 -7.13 13.26 6.87
C TRP A 88 -5.65 13.42 6.50
N MET A 89 -5.13 14.65 6.57
CA MET A 89 -3.69 14.90 6.35
C MET A 89 -2.83 14.27 7.44
N ILE A 90 -3.22 14.42 8.72
CA ILE A 90 -2.55 13.76 9.84
C ILE A 90 -2.55 12.24 9.66
N MET A 91 -3.62 11.67 9.11
CA MET A 91 -3.77 10.24 8.87
C MET A 91 -3.22 9.77 7.52
N ASP A 92 -2.32 10.54 6.90
CA ASP A 92 -1.62 10.22 5.65
C ASP A 92 -2.56 9.95 4.47
N CYS A 93 -3.58 10.75 4.34
CA CYS A 93 -4.48 10.79 3.18
C CYS A 93 -5.16 9.45 2.86
N VAL A 94 -5.49 8.65 3.86
CA VAL A 94 -6.18 7.36 3.68
C VAL A 94 -7.58 7.53 3.10
N CYS A 95 -8.10 6.51 2.40
CA CYS A 95 -9.46 6.55 1.84
C CYS A 95 -10.53 6.54 2.95
N GLY A 96 -11.74 7.00 2.61
CA GLY A 96 -12.86 7.11 3.56
C GLY A 96 -13.20 5.79 4.26
N LYS A 97 -13.07 4.64 3.58
CA LYS A 97 -13.29 3.31 4.18
C LYS A 97 -12.29 2.98 5.28
N ARG A 98 -11.08 3.53 5.21
CA ARG A 98 -10.04 3.36 6.24
C ARG A 98 -10.15 4.44 7.32
N LEU A 99 -10.49 5.67 6.97
CA LEU A 99 -10.56 6.79 7.90
C LEU A 99 -11.79 6.71 8.83
N GLN A 100 -12.98 6.45 8.26
CA GLN A 100 -14.23 6.47 9.00
C GLN A 100 -14.22 5.61 10.27
N PRO A 101 -13.74 4.34 10.25
CA PRO A 101 -13.81 3.46 11.43
C PRO A 101 -12.95 3.92 12.61
N ILE A 102 -11.93 4.74 12.37
CA ILE A 102 -10.98 5.16 13.40
C ILE A 102 -11.21 6.61 13.89
N LEU A 103 -12.14 7.36 13.29
CA LEU A 103 -12.43 8.74 13.70
C LEU A 103 -12.82 8.83 15.18
N SER A 104 -13.57 7.86 15.70
CA SER A 104 -13.97 7.80 17.11
C SER A 104 -12.79 7.69 18.10
N GLU A 105 -11.64 7.14 17.65
CA GLU A 105 -10.43 7.04 18.47
C GLU A 105 -9.48 8.21 18.23
N ILE A 106 -9.31 8.61 16.96
CA ILE A 106 -8.34 9.64 16.57
C ILE A 106 -8.74 11.02 17.04
N ILE A 107 -10.03 11.37 16.95
CA ILE A 107 -10.51 12.71 17.38
C ILE A 107 -10.17 12.98 18.85
N PRO A 108 -10.51 12.12 19.84
CA PRO A 108 -10.15 12.35 21.23
C PRO A 108 -8.64 12.45 21.47
N ILE A 109 -7.82 11.69 20.74
CA ILE A 109 -6.35 11.75 20.85
C ILE A 109 -5.84 13.11 20.38
N LEU A 110 -6.31 13.59 19.23
CA LEU A 110 -5.91 14.88 18.68
C LEU A 110 -6.38 16.03 19.58
N GLU A 111 -7.58 15.95 20.17
CA GLU A 111 -8.09 16.91 21.15
C GLU A 111 -7.25 16.89 22.44
N LYS A 112 -6.91 15.72 22.98
CA LYS A 112 -6.04 15.52 24.15
C LYS A 112 -4.70 16.23 23.97
N HIS A 113 -4.09 16.08 22.78
CA HIS A 113 -2.80 16.67 22.46
C HIS A 113 -2.91 18.12 21.93
N ARG A 114 -4.10 18.71 21.96
CA ARG A 114 -4.38 20.10 21.48
C ARG A 114 -4.02 20.32 20.01
N GLU A 115 -4.04 19.26 19.18
CA GLU A 115 -3.77 19.36 17.75
C GLU A 115 -4.99 19.86 16.96
N ILE A 116 -6.20 19.62 17.48
CA ILE A 116 -7.46 20.15 16.96
C ILE A 116 -8.34 20.63 18.10
N LYS A 117 -9.18 21.65 17.80
CA LYS A 117 -10.25 22.10 18.68
C LYS A 117 -11.55 22.09 17.89
N LEU A 118 -12.48 21.21 18.25
CA LEU A 118 -13.72 21.02 17.52
C LEU A 118 -14.91 21.56 18.32
N ALA A 119 -15.79 22.34 17.66
CA ALA A 119 -17.10 22.64 18.21
C ALA A 119 -17.93 21.34 18.35
N ARG A 120 -18.80 21.25 19.36
CA ARG A 120 -19.61 20.06 19.67
C ARG A 120 -20.37 19.53 18.44
N GLU A 121 -20.96 20.42 17.65
CA GLU A 121 -21.69 20.03 16.43
C GLU A 121 -20.79 19.48 15.33
N VAL A 122 -19.60 20.06 15.12
CA VAL A 122 -18.61 19.57 14.15
C VAL A 122 -18.12 18.18 14.55
N ARG A 123 -17.81 18.00 15.85
CA ARG A 123 -17.38 16.71 16.41
C ARG A 123 -18.45 15.63 16.20
N LYS A 124 -19.71 15.93 16.51
CA LYS A 124 -20.84 15.02 16.30
C LYS A 124 -20.95 14.61 14.84
N LYS A 125 -20.94 15.56 13.91
CA LYS A 125 -21.02 15.31 12.47
C LYS A 125 -19.87 14.46 11.95
N LEU A 126 -18.63 14.67 12.44
CA LEU A 126 -17.47 13.87 12.07
C LEU A 126 -17.55 12.41 12.58
N LEU A 127 -18.19 12.17 13.72
CA LEU A 127 -18.38 10.82 14.24
C LEU A 127 -19.48 10.04 13.50
N GLU A 128 -20.47 10.76 12.94
CA GLU A 128 -21.59 10.19 12.18
C GLU A 128 -21.31 10.06 10.68
N ILE A 129 -20.22 10.65 10.17
CA ILE A 129 -19.93 10.75 8.73
C ILE A 129 -19.71 9.37 8.10
N SER A 130 -20.33 9.12 6.94
CA SER A 130 -20.09 7.91 6.19
C SER A 130 -18.79 7.94 5.38
N SER A 131 -18.19 6.77 5.14
CA SER A 131 -16.97 6.66 4.32
C SER A 131 -17.14 7.22 2.91
N ALA A 132 -18.32 7.06 2.30
CA ALA A 132 -18.61 7.62 0.98
C ALA A 132 -18.73 9.15 1.00
N THR A 133 -19.23 9.74 2.10
CA THR A 133 -19.30 11.19 2.29
C THR A 133 -17.90 11.77 2.49
N ILE A 134 -17.04 11.11 3.28
CA ILE A 134 -15.62 11.46 3.42
C ILE A 134 -14.95 11.54 2.03
N ASP A 135 -15.09 10.48 1.22
CA ASP A 135 -14.46 10.43 -0.10
C ASP A 135 -14.99 11.52 -1.04
N ARG A 136 -16.29 11.91 -0.93
CA ARG A 136 -16.87 13.02 -1.71
C ARG A 136 -16.38 14.39 -1.27
N LEU A 137 -16.34 14.67 0.05
CA LEU A 137 -15.87 15.93 0.58
C LEU A 137 -14.40 16.18 0.28
N LEU A 138 -13.58 15.11 0.28
CA LEU A 138 -12.14 15.17 0.01
C LEU A 138 -11.78 14.99 -1.48
N ALA A 139 -12.76 14.94 -2.40
CA ALA A 139 -12.50 14.64 -3.80
C ALA A 139 -11.58 15.65 -4.50
N GLU A 140 -11.73 16.93 -4.18
CA GLU A 140 -10.91 18.03 -4.72
C GLU A 140 -9.50 17.99 -4.14
N GLU A 141 -9.38 17.83 -2.80
CA GLU A 141 -8.09 17.72 -2.12
C GLU A 141 -7.27 16.52 -2.62
N LYS A 142 -7.94 15.42 -2.97
CA LYS A 142 -7.30 14.24 -3.55
C LYS A 142 -6.76 14.48 -4.96
N LYS A 143 -7.42 15.30 -5.78
CA LYS A 143 -6.95 15.62 -7.14
C LYS A 143 -5.64 16.39 -7.12
N THR A 144 -5.44 17.26 -6.14
CA THR A 144 -4.20 18.03 -6.00
C THR A 144 -3.00 17.20 -5.55
N LEU A 145 -3.23 15.99 -5.01
CA LEU A 145 -2.20 15.11 -4.46
C LEU A 145 -1.74 13.98 -5.41
N ALA A 146 -2.38 13.79 -6.57
CA ALA A 146 -2.16 12.63 -7.42
C ALA A 146 -1.14 12.84 -8.55
N ALA A 147 0.11 12.33 -8.40
CA ALA A 147 1.03 12.02 -9.51
C ALA A 147 2.03 10.93 -9.08
N GLY A 148 2.18 9.86 -9.84
CA GLY A 148 2.84 8.62 -9.45
C GLY A 148 4.00 8.09 -10.32
N SER A 149 4.64 6.97 -9.94
CA SER A 149 5.76 6.30 -10.65
C SER A 149 5.84 4.76 -10.46
N ARG A 150 6.75 4.01 -11.14
CA ARG A 150 6.83 2.53 -11.25
C ARG A 150 8.24 1.94 -11.04
N SER A 151 8.38 0.63 -10.73
CA SER A 151 9.64 -0.09 -10.42
C SER A 151 9.75 -1.54 -10.93
N HIS A 152 10.98 -2.19 -10.94
CA HIS A 152 11.28 -3.56 -11.42
C HIS A 152 12.38 -4.28 -10.61
N THR A 153 12.28 -5.63 -10.36
CA THR A 153 13.28 -6.50 -9.69
C THR A 153 13.32 -7.96 -10.23
N LYS A 154 14.43 -8.75 -9.99
CA LYS A 154 14.64 -10.16 -10.48
C LYS A 154 15.04 -11.14 -9.36
N PRO A 155 14.73 -12.49 -9.44
CA PRO A 155 14.90 -13.47 -8.35
C PRO A 155 16.17 -14.36 -8.39
N GLY A 156 16.59 -14.94 -7.22
CA GLY A 156 17.75 -15.80 -7.01
C GLY A 156 17.51 -17.33 -7.10
N THR A 157 18.57 -18.18 -7.17
CA THR A 157 18.45 -19.59 -7.63
C THR A 157 19.04 -20.72 -6.77
N LEU A 158 19.79 -20.49 -5.69
CA LEU A 158 20.49 -21.52 -4.90
C LEU A 158 19.73 -21.94 -3.62
N LEU A 159 19.71 -23.23 -3.27
CA LEU A 159 19.07 -23.83 -2.07
C LEU A 159 17.53 -24.01 -2.10
N LYS A 160 16.85 -23.77 -3.19
CA LYS A 160 15.38 -23.93 -3.32
C LYS A 160 14.82 -25.29 -2.92
N SER A 161 15.62 -26.35 -2.93
CA SER A 161 15.17 -27.73 -2.63
C SER A 161 15.10 -28.05 -1.13
N GLN A 162 15.77 -27.28 -0.28
CA GLN A 162 15.86 -27.56 1.17
C GLN A 162 14.86 -26.76 2.02
N ILE A 163 14.29 -25.70 1.48
CA ILE A 163 13.29 -24.89 2.15
C ILE A 163 11.91 -25.22 1.57
N PRO A 164 10.94 -25.67 2.38
CA PRO A 164 9.62 -26.03 1.90
C PRO A 164 8.89 -24.83 1.28
N ILE A 165 8.08 -25.11 0.28
CA ILE A 165 7.16 -24.12 -0.29
C ILE A 165 6.02 -23.92 0.69
N ARG A 166 5.60 -22.67 0.92
CA ARG A 166 4.45 -22.35 1.75
C ARG A 166 3.22 -23.12 1.28
N THR A 167 2.69 -23.97 2.17
CA THR A 167 1.39 -24.59 2.02
C THR A 167 0.42 -23.99 3.02
N PHE A 168 -0.83 -23.77 2.62
CA PHE A 168 -1.85 -23.17 3.51
C PHE A 168 -2.12 -23.99 4.77
N SER A 169 -1.69 -25.25 4.82
CA SER A 169 -1.85 -26.15 5.96
C SER A 169 -0.82 -25.91 7.08
N GLU A 170 0.31 -25.23 6.80
CA GLU A 170 1.41 -25.04 7.77
C GLU A 170 1.36 -23.66 8.47
N TRP A 171 0.53 -22.76 7.96
CA TRP A 171 0.39 -21.40 8.47
C TRP A 171 -1.00 -21.16 9.03
N ASP A 172 -1.07 -20.77 10.31
CA ASP A 172 -2.28 -20.26 10.93
C ASP A 172 -2.37 -18.74 10.72
N ASP A 173 -2.94 -18.33 9.58
CA ASP A 173 -3.16 -16.91 9.23
C ASP A 173 -4.08 -16.17 10.26
N ALA A 174 -4.72 -16.89 11.17
CA ALA A 174 -5.52 -16.33 12.25
C ALA A 174 -4.71 -16.04 13.52
N ARG A 175 -3.44 -16.51 13.58
CA ARG A 175 -2.54 -16.33 14.73
C ARG A 175 -1.42 -15.34 14.41
N PRO A 176 -1.17 -14.30 15.23
CA PRO A 176 0.01 -13.46 15.09
C PRO A 176 1.30 -14.25 15.28
N GLY A 177 2.34 -13.92 14.49
CA GLY A 177 3.65 -14.54 14.57
C GLY A 177 4.15 -15.15 13.26
N PHE A 178 3.33 -15.22 12.23
CA PHE A 178 3.75 -15.62 10.89
C PHE A 178 4.02 -14.39 10.04
N VAL A 179 5.28 -14.19 9.64
CA VAL A 179 5.80 -12.95 9.06
C VAL A 179 6.31 -13.18 7.65
N GLU A 180 5.79 -12.45 6.68
CA GLU A 180 6.40 -12.33 5.36
C GLU A 180 7.53 -11.32 5.41
N ILE A 181 8.69 -11.63 4.81
CA ILE A 181 9.87 -10.76 4.73
C ILE A 181 10.29 -10.51 3.29
N ASP A 182 10.78 -9.30 3.02
CA ASP A 182 11.31 -8.90 1.71
C ASP A 182 12.34 -7.76 1.83
N LEU A 183 13.19 -7.61 0.80
CA LEU A 183 14.19 -6.55 0.71
C LEU A 183 13.85 -5.52 -0.36
N VAL A 184 13.78 -4.27 0.04
CA VAL A 184 13.55 -3.12 -0.85
C VAL A 184 14.88 -2.44 -1.16
N ALA A 185 15.36 -2.54 -2.40
CA ALA A 185 16.60 -1.92 -2.86
C ALA A 185 16.46 -0.39 -3.01
N HIS A 186 17.44 0.38 -2.58
CA HIS A 186 17.50 1.84 -2.76
C HIS A 186 18.54 2.21 -3.82
N ASP A 187 18.40 1.66 -5.02
CA ASP A 187 19.32 1.78 -6.15
C ASP A 187 19.19 3.08 -6.96
N GLY A 188 18.07 3.80 -6.81
CA GLY A 188 17.79 5.01 -7.59
C GLY A 188 17.61 4.78 -9.09
N GLY A 189 17.43 3.53 -9.52
CA GLY A 189 17.36 3.13 -10.93
C GLY A 189 18.72 2.80 -11.57
N ASP A 190 19.81 2.84 -10.81
CA ASP A 190 21.15 2.39 -11.21
C ASP A 190 21.59 1.27 -10.28
N ILE A 191 21.71 0.06 -10.81
CA ILE A 191 22.10 -1.16 -10.07
C ILE A 191 23.61 -1.29 -9.85
N ASN A 192 24.43 -0.39 -10.41
CA ASN A 192 25.87 -0.43 -10.28
C ASN A 192 26.34 0.14 -8.95
N GLY A 193 27.40 -0.44 -8.39
CA GLY A 193 27.99 -0.02 -7.12
C GLY A 193 27.14 -0.41 -5.91
N GLU A 194 27.56 0.05 -4.73
CA GLU A 194 26.90 -0.24 -3.46
C GLU A 194 25.72 0.71 -3.22
N TYR A 195 24.67 0.20 -2.61
CA TYR A 195 23.50 0.97 -2.16
C TYR A 195 22.81 0.25 -1.01
N LEU A 196 21.99 0.99 -0.29
CA LEU A 196 21.28 0.51 0.89
C LEU A 196 20.06 -0.31 0.51
N PHE A 197 19.63 -1.15 1.44
CA PHE A 197 18.40 -1.92 1.34
C PHE A 197 17.54 -1.69 2.59
N THR A 198 16.26 -1.97 2.50
CA THR A 198 15.35 -2.04 3.65
C THR A 198 14.78 -3.43 3.76
N LEU A 199 15.01 -4.10 4.89
CA LEU A 199 14.28 -5.30 5.28
C LEU A 199 12.90 -4.88 5.78
N ASP A 200 11.85 -5.36 5.12
CA ASP A 200 10.45 -5.25 5.53
C ASP A 200 9.99 -6.60 6.07
N ALA A 201 9.36 -6.59 7.23
CA ALA A 201 8.83 -7.76 7.89
C ALA A 201 7.38 -7.49 8.32
N THR A 202 6.42 -8.20 7.72
CA THR A 202 4.99 -7.95 7.92
C THR A 202 4.27 -9.20 8.41
N ASP A 203 3.65 -9.12 9.59
CA ASP A 203 2.80 -10.18 10.15
C ASP A 203 1.50 -10.34 9.34
N VAL A 204 1.25 -11.54 8.88
CA VAL A 204 0.10 -11.87 8.02
C VAL A 204 -1.22 -11.71 8.77
N CYS A 205 -1.26 -12.08 10.06
CA CYS A 205 -2.49 -12.02 10.87
C CYS A 205 -2.93 -10.59 11.17
N THR A 206 -2.02 -9.72 11.64
CA THR A 206 -2.38 -8.39 12.13
C THR A 206 -2.06 -7.28 11.15
N GLY A 207 -1.12 -7.51 10.22
CA GLY A 207 -0.51 -6.49 9.37
C GLY A 207 0.49 -5.61 10.14
N TRP A 208 0.98 -6.05 11.33
CA TRP A 208 2.07 -5.41 12.03
C TRP A 208 3.32 -5.46 11.17
N THR A 209 3.96 -4.31 11.00
CA THR A 209 5.08 -4.15 10.08
C THR A 209 6.27 -3.55 10.82
N GLU A 210 7.42 -4.19 10.70
CA GLU A 210 8.72 -3.67 11.13
C GLU A 210 9.61 -3.48 9.91
N THR A 211 10.34 -2.38 9.88
CA THR A 211 11.28 -2.05 8.80
C THR A 211 12.64 -1.69 9.38
N MET A 212 13.71 -2.11 8.69
CA MET A 212 15.08 -1.78 9.05
C MET A 212 15.95 -1.61 7.81
N ALA A 213 16.66 -0.50 7.74
CA ALA A 213 17.65 -0.27 6.68
C ALA A 213 18.95 -1.02 6.99
N VAL A 214 19.55 -1.62 5.96
CA VAL A 214 20.82 -2.35 6.01
C VAL A 214 21.76 -1.84 4.92
N GLY A 215 23.08 -1.91 5.20
CA GLY A 215 24.11 -1.40 4.30
C GLY A 215 24.22 -2.18 2.99
N ASN A 216 23.87 -3.45 2.99
CA ASN A 216 23.93 -4.32 1.82
C ASN A 216 22.95 -5.49 1.97
N LYS A 217 22.77 -6.26 0.89
CA LYS A 217 21.93 -7.50 0.89
C LYS A 217 22.69 -8.76 1.31
N GLY A 218 23.83 -8.61 1.97
CA GLY A 218 24.61 -9.73 2.48
C GLY A 218 23.85 -10.51 3.57
N GLN A 219 24.02 -11.83 3.58
CA GLN A 219 23.31 -12.74 4.50
C GLN A 219 23.48 -12.35 5.97
N VAL A 220 24.66 -11.87 6.38
CA VAL A 220 24.93 -11.44 7.76
C VAL A 220 24.13 -10.18 8.11
N ALA A 221 24.22 -9.15 7.29
CA ALA A 221 23.53 -7.88 7.54
C ALA A 221 22.00 -8.06 7.60
N VAL A 222 21.44 -8.88 6.70
CA VAL A 222 20.00 -9.19 6.68
C VAL A 222 19.59 -10.03 7.90
N PHE A 223 20.42 -10.98 8.30
CA PHE A 223 20.17 -11.82 9.48
C PHE A 223 20.21 -11.00 10.78
N ASP A 224 21.20 -10.13 10.97
CA ASP A 224 21.30 -9.24 12.13
C ASP A 224 20.09 -8.30 12.22
N ALA A 225 19.67 -7.74 11.09
CA ALA A 225 18.45 -6.93 11.02
C ALA A 225 17.19 -7.73 11.40
N LEU A 226 17.09 -8.97 10.97
CA LEU A 226 15.97 -9.85 11.33
C LEU A 226 15.95 -10.16 12.84
N LEU A 227 17.10 -10.38 13.47
CA LEU A 227 17.20 -10.58 14.91
C LEU A 227 16.74 -9.35 15.68
N GLU A 228 17.12 -8.15 15.24
CA GLU A 228 16.68 -6.90 15.85
C GLU A 228 15.18 -6.66 15.64
N ILE A 229 14.65 -6.94 14.46
CA ILE A 229 13.19 -6.90 14.17
C ILE A 229 12.45 -7.85 15.11
N ARG A 230 12.94 -9.09 15.29
CA ARG A 230 12.32 -10.08 16.20
C ARG A 230 12.14 -9.54 17.60
N GLN A 231 13.13 -8.83 18.14
CA GLN A 231 13.05 -8.23 19.49
C GLN A 231 11.98 -7.14 19.61
N ARG A 232 11.62 -6.49 18.49
CA ARG A 232 10.62 -5.43 18.45
C ARG A 232 9.20 -5.94 18.25
N LEU A 233 9.01 -7.20 17.83
CA LEU A 233 7.70 -7.79 17.60
C LEU A 233 6.91 -7.90 18.92
N PRO A 234 5.62 -7.55 18.94
CA PRO A 234 4.78 -7.66 20.13
C PRO A 234 4.20 -9.07 20.34
N PHE A 235 4.66 -10.04 19.61
CA PHE A 235 4.27 -11.46 19.67
C PHE A 235 5.49 -12.33 19.36
N ASP A 236 5.38 -13.64 19.61
CA ASP A 236 6.45 -14.58 19.29
C ASP A 236 6.52 -14.81 17.78
N LEU A 237 7.73 -14.84 17.23
CA LEU A 237 7.96 -15.17 15.84
C LEU A 237 7.82 -16.70 15.66
N LEU A 238 6.78 -17.14 14.98
CA LEU A 238 6.41 -18.54 14.78
C LEU A 238 6.78 -19.06 13.39
N GLY A 239 6.77 -18.18 12.41
CA GLY A 239 7.10 -18.53 11.04
C GLY A 239 7.60 -17.34 10.24
N ILE A 240 8.47 -17.64 9.27
CA ILE A 240 9.01 -16.69 8.30
C ILE A 240 8.72 -17.23 6.90
N ASP A 241 8.15 -16.40 6.04
CA ASP A 241 8.03 -16.63 4.62
C ASP A 241 8.83 -15.57 3.85
N SER A 242 9.67 -15.99 2.90
CA SER A 242 10.47 -15.08 2.10
C SER A 242 10.26 -15.35 0.61
N ASP A 243 10.74 -14.44 -0.21
CA ASP A 243 10.94 -14.74 -1.61
C ASP A 243 12.08 -15.76 -1.81
N ASN A 244 12.46 -16.00 -3.09
CA ASN A 244 13.54 -16.94 -3.40
C ASN A 244 14.92 -16.25 -3.50
N GLY A 245 15.11 -15.10 -2.85
CA GLY A 245 16.36 -14.38 -2.82
C GLY A 245 17.47 -15.15 -2.08
N SER A 246 18.70 -15.05 -2.54
CA SER A 246 19.85 -15.73 -1.90
C SER A 246 20.18 -15.14 -0.52
N GLU A 247 19.77 -13.91 -0.27
CA GLU A 247 19.87 -13.21 1.02
C GLU A 247 19.06 -13.89 2.11
N PHE A 248 17.92 -14.56 1.77
CA PHE A 248 17.07 -15.30 2.69
C PHE A 248 17.30 -16.80 2.58
N ILE A 249 17.51 -17.32 1.34
CA ILE A 249 17.71 -18.74 1.10
C ILE A 249 19.18 -19.10 1.39
N ASN A 250 19.51 -19.16 2.69
CA ASN A 250 20.88 -19.42 3.16
C ASN A 250 20.91 -20.36 4.37
N ARG A 251 22.07 -21.01 4.62
CA ARG A 251 22.25 -21.96 5.72
C ARG A 251 22.16 -21.32 7.12
N PRO A 252 22.72 -20.13 7.39
CA PRO A 252 22.59 -19.51 8.69
C PRO A 252 21.15 -19.27 9.11
N LEU A 253 20.32 -18.69 8.25
CA LEU A 253 18.91 -18.46 8.54
C LEU A 253 18.12 -19.76 8.73
N LEU A 254 18.36 -20.77 7.88
CA LEU A 254 17.72 -22.08 8.03
C LEU A 254 18.08 -22.74 9.37
N ARG A 255 19.36 -22.78 9.75
CA ARG A 255 19.81 -23.35 11.05
C ARG A 255 19.20 -22.60 12.23
N TYR A 256 19.13 -21.28 12.14
CA TYR A 256 18.50 -20.46 13.17
C TYR A 256 17.02 -20.80 13.32
N CYS A 257 16.27 -20.86 12.23
CA CYS A 257 14.85 -21.21 12.27
C CYS A 257 14.62 -22.60 12.87
N LEU A 258 15.44 -23.59 12.50
CA LEU A 258 15.38 -24.94 13.06
C LEU A 258 15.67 -24.94 14.57
N LYS A 259 16.72 -24.24 15.02
CA LYS A 259 17.09 -24.13 16.44
C LYS A 259 15.98 -23.47 17.26
N GLU A 260 15.42 -22.38 16.77
CA GLU A 260 14.39 -21.58 17.44
C GLU A 260 12.96 -22.13 17.22
N LYS A 261 12.80 -23.24 16.51
CA LYS A 261 11.51 -23.86 16.14
C LYS A 261 10.59 -22.88 15.39
N ILE A 262 11.17 -22.07 14.52
CA ILE A 262 10.46 -21.15 13.63
C ILE A 262 10.20 -21.86 12.30
N THR A 263 8.97 -21.92 11.85
CA THR A 263 8.62 -22.45 10.53
C THR A 263 9.21 -21.55 9.45
N PHE A 264 10.12 -22.09 8.63
CA PHE A 264 10.70 -21.33 7.54
C PHE A 264 10.18 -21.84 6.19
N THR A 265 9.50 -20.97 5.45
CA THR A 265 8.93 -21.28 4.13
C THR A 265 9.40 -20.25 3.09
N ARG A 266 9.14 -20.55 1.84
CA ARG A 266 9.41 -19.67 0.72
C ARG A 266 8.24 -19.59 -0.25
N ALA A 267 8.10 -18.45 -0.91
CA ALA A 267 7.12 -18.22 -1.95
C ALA A 267 7.34 -19.18 -3.15
N ARG A 268 6.26 -19.60 -3.78
CA ARG A 268 6.29 -20.39 -5.01
C ARG A 268 6.87 -19.55 -6.15
N SER A 269 7.71 -20.16 -6.98
CA SER A 269 8.26 -19.51 -8.17
C SER A 269 7.11 -19.04 -9.09
N TYR A 270 7.17 -17.81 -9.56
CA TYR A 270 6.20 -17.19 -10.47
C TYR A 270 4.77 -16.99 -9.90
N ARG A 271 4.55 -17.15 -8.60
CA ARG A 271 3.28 -16.90 -7.93
C ARG A 271 3.33 -15.57 -7.16
N LYS A 272 3.02 -14.47 -7.84
CA LYS A 272 3.02 -13.09 -7.30
C LYS A 272 2.09 -12.84 -6.10
N ASN A 273 1.25 -13.77 -5.75
CA ASN A 273 0.29 -13.60 -4.63
C ASN A 273 0.80 -14.20 -3.31
N ASP A 274 1.93 -14.93 -3.31
CA ASP A 274 2.38 -15.65 -2.14
C ASP A 274 2.99 -14.72 -1.07
N ASN A 275 3.62 -13.59 -1.46
CA ASN A 275 4.18 -12.56 -0.56
C ASN A 275 3.38 -11.25 -0.63
N CYS A 276 2.07 -11.32 -0.81
CA CYS A 276 1.26 -10.13 -1.09
C CYS A 276 1.14 -9.17 0.09
N PHE A 277 1.32 -9.61 1.32
CA PHE A 277 1.23 -8.75 2.51
C PHE A 277 2.45 -7.84 2.62
N VAL A 278 3.67 -8.40 2.51
CA VAL A 278 4.91 -7.62 2.54
C VAL A 278 5.08 -6.78 1.27
N GLU A 279 4.75 -7.29 0.08
CA GLU A 279 4.80 -6.51 -1.16
C GLU A 279 3.93 -5.24 -1.09
N GLN A 280 2.74 -5.34 -0.49
CA GLN A 280 1.88 -4.18 -0.26
C GLN A 280 2.53 -3.18 0.71
N LYS A 281 3.28 -3.64 1.70
CA LYS A 281 3.98 -2.80 2.67
C LYS A 281 5.23 -2.18 2.09
N ASN A 282 5.97 -2.88 1.25
CA ASN A 282 7.08 -2.33 0.48
C ASN A 282 6.68 -1.04 -0.25
N TYR A 283 5.48 -0.99 -0.81
CA TYR A 283 4.96 0.24 -1.39
C TYR A 283 4.47 1.22 -0.34
N SER A 284 3.56 0.81 0.56
CA SER A 284 2.80 1.72 1.43
C SER A 284 3.61 2.23 2.62
N VAL A 285 4.61 1.48 3.09
CA VAL A 285 5.47 1.85 4.22
C VAL A 285 6.84 2.32 3.75
N VAL A 286 7.49 1.59 2.83
CA VAL A 286 8.84 1.96 2.39
C VAL A 286 8.78 2.98 1.26
N ARG A 287 8.38 2.59 0.04
CA ARG A 287 8.48 3.44 -1.16
C ARG A 287 7.70 4.75 -1.05
N ARG A 288 6.56 4.72 -0.43
CA ARG A 288 5.75 5.92 -0.23
C ARG A 288 6.42 6.94 0.71
N ASN A 289 7.27 6.51 1.62
CA ASN A 289 7.92 7.37 2.59
C ASN A 289 9.35 7.78 2.19
N VAL A 290 10.11 6.92 1.53
CA VAL A 290 11.51 7.20 1.16
C VAL A 290 11.71 7.36 -0.34
N GLY A 291 10.68 7.10 -1.17
CA GLY A 291 10.74 7.26 -2.62
C GLY A 291 11.60 6.20 -3.31
N TYR A 292 12.13 6.60 -4.46
CA TYR A 292 12.95 5.78 -5.35
C TYR A 292 14.36 6.39 -5.53
N LEU A 293 14.80 7.21 -4.58
CA LEU A 293 16.14 7.76 -4.60
C LEU A 293 17.17 6.67 -4.30
N ARG A 294 18.40 6.92 -4.75
CA ARG A 294 19.55 6.14 -4.33
C ARG A 294 19.99 6.58 -2.94
N TYR A 295 20.21 5.61 -2.06
CA TYR A 295 20.83 5.80 -0.75
C TYR A 295 21.99 4.82 -0.62
N GLU A 296 23.14 5.29 -0.11
CA GLU A 296 24.38 4.49 -0.13
C GLU A 296 25.39 4.87 0.97
N THR A 297 25.15 5.98 1.70
CA THR A 297 26.10 6.46 2.72
C THR A 297 25.68 6.01 4.13
N PRO A 298 26.65 5.91 5.09
CA PRO A 298 26.34 5.63 6.49
C PRO A 298 25.37 6.64 7.12
N GLN A 299 25.47 7.92 6.77
CA GLN A 299 24.54 8.95 7.25
C GLN A 299 23.12 8.75 6.73
N GLU A 300 22.97 8.33 5.47
CA GLU A 300 21.66 7.97 4.90
C GLU A 300 21.10 6.72 5.55
N LEU A 301 21.95 5.72 5.89
CA LEU A 301 21.56 4.51 6.61
C LEU A 301 21.01 4.85 8.01
N GLU A 302 21.69 5.73 8.74
CA GLU A 302 21.24 6.18 10.06
C GLU A 302 19.92 6.95 9.96
N SER A 303 19.81 7.90 9.00
CA SER A 303 18.60 8.68 8.76
C SER A 303 17.41 7.80 8.36
N LEU A 304 17.61 6.77 7.54
CA LEU A 304 16.59 5.79 7.20
C LEU A 304 16.11 5.03 8.45
N ASN A 305 17.03 4.57 9.28
CA ASN A 305 16.66 3.83 10.49
C ASN A 305 15.95 4.72 11.52
N GLU A 306 16.32 6.01 11.64
CA GLU A 306 15.58 6.96 12.47
C GLU A 306 14.16 7.18 11.94
N LEU A 307 14.01 7.37 10.63
CA LEU A 307 12.70 7.49 9.98
C LEU A 307 11.84 6.24 10.23
N TYR A 308 12.43 5.04 10.13
CA TYR A 308 11.70 3.78 10.35
C TYR A 308 11.29 3.59 11.82
N ARG A 309 12.04 4.10 12.80
CA ARG A 309 11.60 4.13 14.20
C ARG A 309 10.30 4.92 14.38
N GLN A 310 10.14 6.06 13.72
CA GLN A 310 8.92 6.86 13.76
C GLN A 310 7.79 6.23 12.93
N LEU A 311 8.10 5.75 11.74
CA LEU A 311 7.15 5.07 10.86
C LEU A 311 6.56 3.80 11.48
N ARG A 312 7.35 3.03 12.22
CA ARG A 312 6.91 1.87 12.98
C ARG A 312 5.75 2.22 13.91
N LEU A 313 5.92 3.27 14.72
CA LEU A 313 4.88 3.73 15.65
C LEU A 313 3.65 4.24 14.90
N TYR A 314 3.87 5.07 13.90
CA TYR A 314 2.79 5.64 13.11
C TYR A 314 2.00 4.58 12.33
N THR A 315 2.69 3.66 11.65
CA THR A 315 2.07 2.61 10.83
C THR A 315 1.28 1.62 11.68
N ASN A 316 1.87 1.14 12.77
CA ASN A 316 1.25 0.06 13.55
C ASN A 316 0.14 0.54 14.48
N PHE A 317 0.25 1.75 15.01
CA PHE A 317 -0.73 2.26 15.95
C PHE A 317 -1.84 3.09 15.30
N PHE A 318 -1.57 3.76 14.17
CA PHE A 318 -2.51 4.74 13.59
C PHE A 318 -2.93 4.46 12.14
N GLN A 319 -2.25 3.58 11.40
CA GLN A 319 -2.63 3.30 10.02
C GLN A 319 -3.56 2.08 9.91
N PRO A 320 -4.87 2.28 9.67
CA PRO A 320 -5.81 1.16 9.58
C PRO A 320 -5.62 0.40 8.26
N VAL A 321 -5.69 -0.91 8.34
CA VAL A 321 -5.64 -1.85 7.21
C VAL A 321 -6.94 -2.63 7.11
N MET A 322 -7.33 -3.00 5.89
CA MET A 322 -8.46 -3.87 5.62
C MET A 322 -7.94 -5.22 5.15
N LYS A 323 -8.44 -6.31 5.73
CA LYS A 323 -8.12 -7.68 5.32
C LYS A 323 -9.20 -8.24 4.41
N LEU A 324 -8.79 -9.00 3.39
CA LEU A 324 -9.70 -9.69 2.50
C LEU A 324 -10.39 -10.83 3.25
N ARG A 325 -11.73 -10.80 3.33
CA ARG A 325 -12.54 -11.87 3.94
C ARG A 325 -13.00 -12.91 2.94
N SER A 326 -13.46 -12.46 1.77
CA SER A 326 -13.86 -13.37 0.71
C SER A 326 -13.57 -12.81 -0.66
N LYS A 327 -13.29 -13.71 -1.60
CA LYS A 327 -13.05 -13.43 -3.01
C LYS A 327 -13.91 -14.41 -3.82
N GLU A 328 -14.97 -13.89 -4.42
CA GLU A 328 -15.87 -14.65 -5.28
C GLU A 328 -15.60 -14.30 -6.74
N ARG A 329 -15.49 -15.29 -7.60
CA ARG A 329 -15.31 -15.09 -9.03
C ARG A 329 -16.57 -15.58 -9.78
N ASP A 330 -17.13 -14.66 -10.56
CA ASP A 330 -18.25 -14.92 -11.44
C ASP A 330 -17.82 -14.56 -12.87
N GLY A 331 -17.40 -15.56 -13.64
CA GLY A 331 -16.81 -15.38 -14.96
C GLY A 331 -15.57 -14.46 -14.94
N ALA A 332 -15.63 -13.35 -15.64
CA ALA A 332 -14.58 -12.33 -15.67
C ALA A 332 -14.64 -11.35 -14.48
N ARG A 333 -15.73 -11.35 -13.71
CA ARG A 333 -15.96 -10.41 -12.60
C ARG A 333 -15.48 -11.01 -11.27
N VAL A 334 -14.62 -10.26 -10.58
CA VAL A 334 -14.16 -10.64 -9.24
C VAL A 334 -14.77 -9.71 -8.21
N ARG A 335 -15.50 -10.26 -7.24
CA ARG A 335 -16.02 -9.54 -6.06
C ARG A 335 -15.12 -9.83 -4.86
N LYS A 336 -14.60 -8.78 -4.23
CA LYS A 336 -13.78 -8.86 -3.02
C LYS A 336 -14.53 -8.22 -1.88
N LYS A 337 -14.69 -8.94 -0.76
CA LYS A 337 -15.24 -8.40 0.49
C LYS A 337 -14.11 -8.27 1.49
N TYR A 338 -14.02 -7.11 2.11
CA TYR A 338 -13.02 -6.80 3.12
C TYR A 338 -13.70 -6.66 4.49
N ASP A 339 -12.92 -6.82 5.55
CA ASP A 339 -13.35 -6.53 6.90
C ASP A 339 -13.42 -5.01 7.17
N LYS A 340 -13.91 -4.64 8.35
CA LYS A 340 -13.82 -3.26 8.85
C LYS A 340 -12.36 -2.92 9.08
N ALA A 341 -11.94 -1.76 8.60
CA ALA A 341 -10.56 -1.32 8.76
C ALA A 341 -10.18 -1.18 10.24
N GLN A 342 -9.06 -1.76 10.62
CA GLN A 342 -8.48 -1.72 11.96
C GLN A 342 -6.98 -1.50 11.87
N THR A 343 -6.38 -0.86 12.86
CA THR A 343 -4.92 -0.76 12.94
C THR A 343 -4.31 -2.11 13.33
N PRO A 344 -3.04 -2.40 12.99
CA PRO A 344 -2.35 -3.59 13.51
C PRO A 344 -2.41 -3.68 15.03
N TYR A 345 -2.26 -2.57 15.74
CA TYR A 345 -2.42 -2.49 17.20
C TYR A 345 -3.79 -2.99 17.67
N GLN A 346 -4.89 -2.53 17.09
CA GLN A 346 -6.24 -2.98 17.43
C GLN A 346 -6.40 -4.48 17.20
N ARG A 347 -5.84 -5.02 16.11
CA ARG A 347 -5.88 -6.47 15.83
C ARG A 347 -5.09 -7.28 16.86
N ILE A 348 -3.95 -6.78 17.32
CA ILE A 348 -3.18 -7.42 18.40
C ILE A 348 -3.99 -7.43 19.70
N LEU A 349 -4.62 -6.31 20.07
CA LEU A 349 -5.44 -6.26 21.27
C LEU A 349 -6.63 -7.23 21.22
N ALA A 350 -7.24 -7.39 20.04
CA ALA A 350 -8.36 -8.31 19.83
C ALA A 350 -7.94 -9.80 19.79
N SER A 351 -6.68 -10.11 19.50
CA SER A 351 -6.20 -11.50 19.40
C SER A 351 -6.17 -12.16 20.79
N THR A 352 -6.72 -13.37 20.90
CA THR A 352 -6.62 -14.20 22.12
C THR A 352 -5.26 -14.90 22.27
N LYS A 353 -4.45 -14.90 21.20
CA LYS A 353 -3.16 -15.61 21.13
C LYS A 353 -1.94 -14.76 21.53
N VAL A 354 -2.16 -13.48 21.87
CA VAL A 354 -1.10 -12.59 22.37
C VAL A 354 -1.24 -12.40 23.88
N GLU A 355 -0.13 -12.55 24.58
CA GLU A 355 -0.05 -12.44 26.03
C GLU A 355 -0.58 -11.09 26.55
N LYS A 356 -1.26 -11.13 27.70
CA LYS A 356 -1.80 -9.93 28.36
C LYS A 356 -0.70 -8.90 28.65
N ARG A 357 0.46 -9.34 29.14
CA ARG A 357 1.62 -8.47 29.43
C ARG A 357 2.09 -7.69 28.20
N LYS A 358 2.18 -8.35 27.04
CA LYS A 358 2.57 -7.71 25.78
C LYS A 358 1.53 -6.68 25.34
N LYS A 359 0.24 -6.97 25.51
CA LYS A 359 -0.85 -6.02 25.23
C LYS A 359 -0.82 -4.80 26.14
N GLU A 360 -0.58 -4.98 27.44
CA GLU A 360 -0.49 -3.85 28.38
C GLU A 360 0.71 -2.94 28.06
N ARG A 361 1.84 -3.52 27.66
CA ARG A 361 3.00 -2.73 27.17
C ARG A 361 2.62 -1.89 25.93
N LEU A 362 1.89 -2.46 24.98
CA LEU A 362 1.44 -1.73 23.81
C LEU A 362 0.44 -0.61 24.15
N LYS A 363 -0.47 -0.85 25.10
CA LYS A 363 -1.39 0.19 25.60
C LYS A 363 -0.66 1.35 26.24
N ALA A 364 0.35 1.07 27.07
CA ALA A 364 1.17 2.10 27.69
C ALA A 364 1.91 2.95 26.66
N ILE A 365 2.45 2.34 25.60
CA ILE A 365 3.04 3.07 24.47
C ILE A 365 1.98 3.94 23.79
N TYR A 366 0.84 3.36 23.41
CA TYR A 366 -0.23 4.05 22.68
C TYR A 366 -0.76 5.30 23.40
N GLN A 367 -0.92 5.24 24.71
CA GLN A 367 -1.42 6.35 25.54
C GLN A 367 -0.57 7.62 25.45
N ASN A 368 0.72 7.48 25.13
CA ASN A 368 1.67 8.58 25.02
C ASN A 368 1.93 9.04 23.58
N LEU A 369 1.35 8.36 22.58
CA LEU A 369 1.59 8.69 21.19
C LEU A 369 0.66 9.81 20.70
N ASN A 370 1.26 10.76 19.97
CA ASN A 370 0.55 11.80 19.23
C ASN A 370 0.73 11.58 17.72
N PRO A 371 -0.31 11.19 16.96
CA PRO A 371 -0.19 10.93 15.53
C PRO A 371 0.20 12.16 14.71
N ALA A 372 -0.18 13.35 15.12
CA ALA A 372 0.19 14.58 14.43
C ALA A 372 1.68 14.92 14.64
N GLN A 373 2.20 14.72 15.84
CA GLN A 373 3.62 14.89 16.13
C GLN A 373 4.46 13.85 15.39
N LEU A 374 4.05 12.58 15.40
CA LEU A 374 4.71 11.53 14.61
C LEU A 374 4.75 11.90 13.12
N LYS A 375 3.64 12.41 12.57
CA LYS A 375 3.59 12.82 11.16
C LYS A 375 4.52 14.01 10.85
N ARG A 376 4.61 14.99 11.74
CA ARG A 376 5.57 16.10 11.59
C ARG A 376 7.01 15.61 11.61
N GLU A 377 7.34 14.73 12.55
CA GLU A 377 8.68 14.17 12.69
C GLU A 377 9.06 13.29 11.49
N ILE A 378 8.16 12.43 11.01
CA ILE A 378 8.32 11.66 9.78
C ILE A 378 8.61 12.61 8.60
N THR A 379 7.84 13.70 8.47
CA THR A 379 8.04 14.66 7.38
C THR A 379 9.39 15.38 7.49
N ARG A 380 9.83 15.74 8.70
CA ARG A 380 11.13 16.33 8.95
C ARG A 380 12.27 15.40 8.52
N LEU A 381 12.20 14.14 8.94
CA LEU A 381 13.19 13.10 8.60
C LEU A 381 13.19 12.76 7.10
N GLN A 382 12.04 12.75 6.46
CA GLN A 382 11.94 12.60 5.00
C GLN A 382 12.66 13.73 4.26
N ASN A 383 12.45 14.99 4.68
CA ASN A 383 13.10 16.14 4.07
C ASN A 383 14.62 16.09 4.29
N GLN A 384 15.08 15.75 5.49
CA GLN A 384 16.49 15.56 5.81
C GLN A 384 17.14 14.48 4.93
N LEU A 385 16.49 13.33 4.77
CA LEU A 385 16.97 12.24 3.93
C LEU A 385 17.09 12.65 2.44
N ILE A 386 16.08 13.36 1.92
CA ILE A 386 16.09 13.90 0.55
C ILE A 386 17.22 14.92 0.37
N GLU A 387 17.45 15.76 1.38
CA GLU A 387 18.52 16.76 1.34
C GLU A 387 19.90 16.10 1.30
N LEU A 388 20.16 15.07 2.13
CA LEU A 388 21.39 14.29 2.11
C LEU A 388 21.65 13.69 0.74
N ALA A 389 20.66 12.99 0.18
CA ALA A 389 20.77 12.38 -1.14
C ALA A 389 20.99 13.42 -2.26
N THR A 390 20.37 14.60 -2.16
CA THR A 390 20.52 15.68 -3.14
C THR A 390 21.92 16.30 -3.07
N LYS A 391 22.43 16.58 -1.86
CA LYS A 391 23.79 17.12 -1.65
C LYS A 391 24.87 16.17 -2.20
N ARG A 392 24.74 14.87 -1.90
CA ARG A 392 25.65 13.86 -2.45
C ARG A 392 25.63 13.82 -3.97
N ASN A 393 24.44 13.82 -4.60
CA ASN A 393 24.32 13.80 -6.05
C ASN A 393 24.92 15.06 -6.69
N ALA A 394 24.77 16.23 -6.06
CA ALA A 394 25.41 17.48 -6.52
C ALA A 394 26.92 17.41 -6.43
N ALA A 395 27.48 16.88 -5.33
CA ALA A 395 28.94 16.70 -5.18
C ALA A 395 29.51 15.76 -6.26
N ARG A 396 28.83 14.66 -6.57
CA ARG A 396 29.21 13.72 -7.66
C ARG A 396 29.19 14.34 -9.05
N GLN A 397 28.36 15.33 -9.29
CA GLN A 397 28.31 16.05 -10.58
C GLN A 397 29.44 17.07 -10.73
N GLN A 398 30.03 17.49 -9.61
CA GLN A 398 31.16 18.43 -9.58
C GLN A 398 32.54 17.75 -9.66
N GLU A 399 32.59 16.43 -9.42
CA GLU A 399 33.82 15.65 -9.64
C GLU A 399 34.08 15.52 -11.15
N PRO A 400 35.25 15.87 -11.67
CA PRO A 400 35.56 15.79 -13.11
C PRO A 400 35.42 14.34 -13.57
N ALA A 401 34.64 14.14 -14.65
CA ALA A 401 34.35 12.85 -15.22
C ALA A 401 35.63 12.20 -15.78
N ASN A 402 36.28 11.37 -15.00
CA ASN A 402 37.21 10.38 -15.54
C ASN A 402 36.41 9.24 -16.16
N GLY A 403 36.06 9.40 -17.42
CA GLY A 403 35.88 8.35 -18.40
C GLY A 403 34.64 7.48 -18.38
N GLN A 404 33.45 7.88 -17.83
CA GLN A 404 32.19 7.19 -18.13
C GLN A 404 30.98 8.12 -18.05
N GLN A 405 30.28 8.29 -19.17
CA GLN A 405 29.02 9.06 -19.26
C GLN A 405 27.90 8.39 -18.45
N ARG A 406 27.49 9.02 -17.34
CA ARG A 406 26.33 8.62 -16.54
C ARG A 406 25.12 9.49 -16.91
N LYS A 407 24.02 8.87 -17.35
CA LYS A 407 22.74 9.56 -17.57
C LYS A 407 22.18 10.04 -16.22
N ALA A 408 21.88 11.34 -16.13
CA ALA A 408 21.26 11.94 -14.95
C ALA A 408 19.84 11.41 -14.71
N PRO A 409 19.45 11.10 -13.45
CA PRO A 409 18.07 10.74 -13.14
C PRO A 409 17.15 11.95 -13.22
N SER A 410 15.95 11.77 -13.78
CA SER A 410 14.96 12.84 -13.96
C SER A 410 14.48 13.43 -12.62
N ALA A 411 14.51 14.76 -12.53
CA ALA A 411 14.26 15.55 -11.31
C ALA A 411 12.78 15.66 -10.88
N ASN A 412 11.89 14.85 -11.43
CA ASN A 412 10.45 14.90 -11.11
C ASN A 412 10.09 14.00 -9.93
N HIS A 413 10.20 14.52 -8.70
CA HIS A 413 9.75 13.88 -7.48
C HIS A 413 8.39 14.44 -7.04
N PRO A 414 7.35 13.59 -6.91
CA PRO A 414 6.00 14.04 -6.56
C PRO A 414 5.85 14.65 -5.16
N TRP A 415 6.86 14.53 -4.31
CA TRP A 415 6.83 14.97 -2.90
C TRP A 415 7.15 16.46 -2.66
N ARG A 416 7.89 17.10 -3.57
CA ARG A 416 8.29 18.51 -3.38
C ARG A 416 7.14 19.52 -3.48
N SER A 417 6.06 19.20 -4.18
CA SER A 417 5.01 20.18 -4.48
C SER A 417 3.88 20.27 -3.46
N THR A 418 3.67 19.23 -2.63
CA THR A 418 2.44 19.12 -1.82
C THR A 418 2.60 19.50 -0.35
N TRP A 419 3.81 19.38 0.22
CA TRP A 419 4.00 19.59 1.66
C TRP A 419 4.70 20.90 2.03
N SER A 420 5.53 21.47 1.15
CA SER A 420 6.27 22.71 1.45
C SER A 420 5.41 23.98 1.38
N LYS A 421 4.23 23.95 0.73
CA LYS A 421 3.40 25.14 0.50
C LYS A 421 2.20 25.31 1.45
N ARG A 422 1.88 24.32 2.30
CA ARG A 422 0.86 24.50 3.34
C ARG A 422 1.44 24.08 4.69
N SER A 423 2.11 25.02 5.35
CA SER A 423 2.52 24.82 6.73
C SER A 423 1.27 24.75 7.60
N ILE A 424 1.27 23.80 8.55
CA ILE A 424 0.24 23.64 9.60
C ILE A 424 0.07 24.95 10.42
N ARG A 425 0.90 25.97 10.19
CA ARG A 425 0.84 27.25 10.89
C ARG A 425 -0.32 28.19 10.51
N GLU A 426 -1.00 27.95 9.38
CA GLU A 426 -2.10 28.84 8.94
C GLU A 426 -3.49 28.45 9.47
N VAL A 427 -3.59 27.46 10.35
CA VAL A 427 -4.86 27.03 10.95
C VAL A 427 -4.74 27.03 12.48
N ARG A 428 -4.47 28.20 13.05
CA ARG A 428 -4.74 28.52 14.45
C ARG A 428 -5.92 29.47 14.58
#